data_9ae4ebcf1e29f7421c4ce322a4461027
#
_entry.id   9ae4ebcf1e29f7421c4ce322a4461027
#
_cell.length_a   1.000
_cell.length_b   1.000
_cell.length_c   1.000
_cell.angle_alpha   90.00
_cell.angle_beta   90.00
_cell.angle_gamma   90.00
#
_symmetry.space_group_name_H-M   'P 1'
#
loop_
_entity.id
_entity.type
_entity.pdbx_description
1 polymer ?
#
loop_
_entity_poly.entity_id
_entity_poly.type
_entity_poly.pdbx_seq_one_letter_code
_entity_poly.pdbx_strand_id
1 'polypeptide(L)'
;MSKKASWGFLEGDEIVPGRVALSRLGGGTLFETYLAWDDRLFFIVVAKLLRPDRVGDASAANRLGREAETLARLSHPVLVRSFGAVLEGSRPHLVLEHTEGPTLKSLLRKYGPLPLEQILPLALNLCSALHYMGTQGIVHLDVKPGNVIMGAPPILIDLSLARPLKQAAEITTQIGTEPYMAPEQCDPGNRGTIGPAADVWGLGASLYEALTGRRPFPRNGGNVEDHVARFPQLGREPDPLPRDTPSAVAETVLRCLEKDPSERPTAAELGMSLQPVVASARRRSVLGIRKPKLR
;
A
#
# COMPACT_ATOMS: atom_id res chain seq x y z
N MET A 1 -11.59 -24.48 -12.38
CA MET A 1 -10.48 -23.52 -12.17
C MET A 1 -9.18 -24.32 -12.11
N SER A 2 -8.29 -24.15 -13.09
CA SER A 2 -6.97 -24.80 -13.08
C SER A 2 -6.20 -24.38 -11.82
N LYS A 3 -5.63 -25.35 -11.11
CA LYS A 3 -4.77 -25.09 -9.94
C LYS A 3 -3.59 -24.24 -10.43
N LYS A 4 -3.43 -23.02 -9.92
CA LYS A 4 -2.27 -22.17 -10.26
C LYS A 4 -0.99 -22.91 -9.88
N ALA A 5 -0.05 -23.03 -10.83
CA ALA A 5 1.24 -23.66 -10.54
C ALA A 5 1.98 -22.88 -9.43
N SER A 6 2.64 -23.56 -8.54
CA SER A 6 3.41 -22.97 -7.41
C SER A 6 4.79 -23.60 -7.39
N TRP A 7 5.81 -22.83 -7.02
CA TRP A 7 7.14 -23.35 -6.76
C TRP A 7 7.13 -24.34 -5.60
N GLY A 8 6.27 -24.08 -4.60
CA GLY A 8 6.07 -24.96 -3.46
C GLY A 8 7.30 -25.13 -2.56
N PHE A 9 8.21 -24.15 -2.55
CA PHE A 9 9.40 -24.20 -1.70
C PHE A 9 9.02 -24.34 -0.24
N LEU A 10 9.64 -25.29 0.41
CA LEU A 10 9.57 -25.53 1.85
C LEU A 10 10.77 -24.87 2.54
N GLU A 11 10.73 -24.82 3.87
CA GLU A 11 11.87 -24.35 4.67
C GLU A 11 13.12 -25.21 4.38
N GLY A 12 14.24 -24.55 4.10
CA GLY A 12 15.49 -25.18 3.71
C GLY A 12 15.69 -25.37 2.21
N ASP A 13 14.65 -25.22 1.38
CA ASP A 13 14.80 -25.33 -0.08
C ASP A 13 15.56 -24.13 -0.67
N GLU A 14 16.47 -24.41 -1.60
CA GLU A 14 17.15 -23.36 -2.34
C GLU A 14 16.21 -22.74 -3.36
N ILE A 15 15.81 -21.48 -3.15
CA ILE A 15 14.98 -20.70 -4.08
C ILE A 15 15.75 -20.39 -5.36
N VAL A 16 16.96 -19.86 -5.19
CA VAL A 16 17.97 -19.58 -6.21
C VAL A 16 19.35 -19.71 -5.54
N PRO A 17 20.46 -19.86 -6.29
CA PRO A 17 21.78 -19.99 -5.70
C PRO A 17 22.08 -18.91 -4.65
N GLY A 18 22.42 -19.36 -3.46
CA GLY A 18 22.71 -18.52 -2.30
C GLY A 18 21.48 -17.90 -1.60
N ARG A 19 20.25 -18.37 -1.90
CA ARG A 19 19.03 -17.96 -1.18
C ARG A 19 18.19 -19.16 -0.81
N VAL A 20 17.99 -19.33 0.49
CA VAL A 20 17.28 -20.46 1.07
C VAL A 20 15.92 -19.99 1.61
N ALA A 21 14.84 -20.71 1.28
CA ALA A 21 13.51 -20.42 1.78
C ALA A 21 13.44 -20.65 3.30
N LEU A 22 12.86 -19.68 4.02
CA LEU A 22 12.50 -19.80 5.43
C LEU A 22 11.00 -20.05 5.57
N SER A 23 10.19 -19.34 4.82
CA SER A 23 8.73 -19.54 4.80
C SER A 23 8.10 -18.86 3.58
N ARG A 24 6.91 -19.34 3.20
CA ARG A 24 6.10 -18.70 2.19
C ARG A 24 5.26 -17.58 2.82
N LEU A 25 5.46 -16.33 2.38
CA LEU A 25 4.70 -15.17 2.86
C LEU A 25 3.35 -15.03 2.15
N GLY A 26 3.25 -15.48 0.89
CA GLY A 26 2.02 -15.40 0.13
C GLY A 26 2.24 -15.43 -1.38
N GLY A 27 1.26 -14.92 -2.11
CA GLY A 27 1.35 -14.81 -3.56
C GLY A 27 0.02 -14.41 -4.20
N GLY A 28 0.12 -13.83 -5.39
CA GLY A 28 -1.00 -13.43 -6.22
C GLY A 28 -1.15 -14.28 -7.47
N THR A 29 -1.64 -13.65 -8.53
CA THR A 29 -1.81 -14.29 -9.86
C THR A 29 -0.50 -14.40 -10.64
N LEU A 30 0.45 -13.50 -10.40
CA LEU A 30 1.70 -13.41 -11.14
C LEU A 30 2.92 -13.83 -10.31
N PHE A 31 2.90 -13.57 -9.01
CA PHE A 31 4.07 -13.71 -8.14
C PHE A 31 3.79 -14.64 -6.96
N GLU A 32 4.87 -15.22 -6.45
CA GLU A 32 4.97 -15.84 -5.13
C GLU A 32 6.04 -15.13 -4.32
N THR A 33 5.81 -14.99 -3.02
CA THR A 33 6.69 -14.25 -2.12
C THR A 33 7.12 -15.17 -0.99
N TYR A 34 8.42 -15.22 -0.77
CA TYR A 34 9.06 -16.04 0.26
C TYR A 34 9.92 -15.17 1.17
N LEU A 35 9.89 -15.45 2.44
CA LEU A 35 10.94 -15.07 3.37
C LEU A 35 12.13 -15.97 3.10
N ALA A 36 13.31 -15.41 2.93
CA ALA A 36 14.50 -16.17 2.57
C ALA A 36 15.73 -15.67 3.33
N TRP A 37 16.66 -16.56 3.61
CA TRP A 37 18.01 -16.22 3.99
C TRP A 37 18.83 -15.96 2.73
N ASP A 38 19.57 -14.87 2.69
CA ASP A 38 20.48 -14.52 1.60
C ASP A 38 21.92 -14.64 2.09
N ASP A 39 22.68 -15.59 1.54
CA ASP A 39 24.07 -15.88 1.95
C ASP A 39 25.01 -14.71 1.61
N ARG A 40 24.73 -13.97 0.55
CA ARG A 40 25.57 -12.85 0.11
C ARG A 40 25.40 -11.63 1.00
N LEU A 41 24.15 -11.33 1.39
CA LEU A 41 23.84 -10.21 2.29
C LEU A 41 24.02 -10.61 3.75
N PHE A 42 24.10 -11.91 4.02
CA PHE A 42 24.07 -12.50 5.37
C PHE A 42 22.90 -11.99 6.21
N PHE A 43 21.73 -11.94 5.57
CA PHE A 43 20.54 -11.31 6.13
C PHE A 43 19.24 -11.95 5.61
N ILE A 44 18.15 -11.75 6.36
CA ILE A 44 16.82 -12.18 5.95
C ILE A 44 16.26 -11.17 4.94
N VAL A 45 15.78 -11.69 3.81
CA VAL A 45 15.20 -10.92 2.70
C VAL A 45 13.84 -11.44 2.31
N VAL A 46 13.14 -10.70 1.47
CA VAL A 46 11.93 -11.15 0.79
C VAL A 46 12.26 -11.41 -0.68
N ALA A 47 12.10 -12.66 -1.11
CA ALA A 47 12.23 -13.05 -2.51
C ALA A 47 10.82 -13.07 -3.16
N LYS A 48 10.59 -12.16 -4.13
CA LYS A 48 9.36 -12.07 -4.92
C LYS A 48 9.61 -12.64 -6.30
N LEU A 49 9.11 -13.87 -6.56
CA LEU A 49 9.36 -14.61 -7.78
C LEU A 49 8.15 -14.59 -8.72
N LEU A 50 8.40 -14.59 -10.03
CA LEU A 50 7.36 -14.98 -10.98
C LEU A 50 6.92 -16.41 -10.71
N ARG A 51 5.61 -16.66 -10.78
CA ARG A 51 5.08 -18.04 -10.66
C ARG A 51 5.61 -18.92 -11.79
N PRO A 52 5.72 -20.25 -11.58
CA PRO A 52 6.22 -21.17 -12.60
C PRO A 52 5.47 -21.09 -13.94
N ASP A 53 4.14 -20.93 -13.86
CA ASP A 53 3.24 -20.81 -15.03
C ASP A 53 3.29 -19.41 -15.68
N ARG A 54 4.11 -18.50 -15.16
CA ARG A 54 4.32 -17.14 -15.68
C ARG A 54 5.75 -16.89 -16.17
N VAL A 55 6.64 -17.84 -15.97
CA VAL A 55 7.98 -17.80 -16.55
C VAL A 55 7.84 -17.90 -18.06
N GLY A 56 8.42 -16.92 -18.81
CA GLY A 56 8.23 -16.80 -20.25
C GLY A 56 7.02 -15.95 -20.70
N ASP A 57 6.13 -15.54 -19.78
CA ASP A 57 5.09 -14.55 -20.05
C ASP A 57 5.72 -13.15 -20.11
N ALA A 58 5.80 -12.57 -21.31
CA ALA A 58 6.42 -11.26 -21.54
C ALA A 58 5.73 -10.13 -20.72
N SER A 59 4.42 -10.21 -20.52
CA SER A 59 3.68 -9.21 -19.73
C SER A 59 4.05 -9.28 -18.26
N ALA A 60 4.19 -10.50 -17.71
CA ALA A 60 4.61 -10.73 -16.33
C ALA A 60 6.08 -10.31 -16.12
N ALA A 61 6.97 -10.64 -17.06
CA ALA A 61 8.37 -10.24 -17.04
C ALA A 61 8.52 -8.70 -17.09
N ASN A 62 7.80 -8.03 -17.99
CA ASN A 62 7.76 -6.57 -18.09
C ASN A 62 7.23 -5.92 -16.79
N ARG A 63 6.29 -6.56 -16.11
CA ARG A 63 5.78 -6.05 -14.83
C ARG A 63 6.83 -6.16 -13.73
N LEU A 64 7.56 -7.28 -13.66
CA LEU A 64 8.68 -7.45 -12.73
C LEU A 64 9.79 -6.44 -13.01
N GLY A 65 10.16 -6.24 -14.28
CA GLY A 65 11.18 -5.28 -14.69
C GLY A 65 10.83 -3.84 -14.31
N ARG A 66 9.58 -3.42 -14.57
CA ARG A 66 9.12 -2.08 -14.16
C ARG A 66 9.15 -1.87 -12.65
N GLU A 67 8.76 -2.88 -11.87
CA GLU A 67 8.86 -2.80 -10.41
C GLU A 67 10.32 -2.67 -9.97
N ALA A 68 11.25 -3.44 -10.57
CA ALA A 68 12.68 -3.35 -10.31
C ALA A 68 13.25 -1.95 -10.64
N GLU A 69 12.92 -1.40 -11.81
CA GLU A 69 13.33 -0.06 -12.23
C GLU A 69 12.79 1.03 -11.30
N THR A 70 11.53 0.91 -10.90
CA THR A 70 10.89 1.86 -9.98
C THR A 70 11.57 1.84 -8.62
N LEU A 71 11.80 0.65 -8.07
CA LEU A 71 12.47 0.46 -6.79
C LEU A 71 13.93 0.97 -6.81
N ALA A 72 14.65 0.81 -7.92
CA ALA A 72 16.02 1.30 -8.07
C ALA A 72 16.11 2.83 -8.04
N ARG A 73 15.04 3.55 -8.39
CA ARG A 73 14.96 5.01 -8.40
C ARG A 73 14.53 5.61 -7.08
N LEU A 74 13.92 4.82 -6.21
CA LEU A 74 13.30 5.31 -4.98
C LEU A 74 14.16 4.93 -3.76
N SER A 75 14.42 5.92 -2.91
CA SER A 75 15.09 5.72 -1.63
C SER A 75 14.43 6.60 -0.57
N HIS A 76 13.59 5.99 0.27
CA HIS A 76 12.87 6.70 1.32
C HIS A 76 12.62 5.76 2.52
N PRO A 77 12.72 6.26 3.79
CA PRO A 77 12.61 5.41 4.98
C PRO A 77 11.29 4.65 5.12
N VAL A 78 10.22 5.11 4.45
CA VAL A 78 8.87 4.53 4.51
C VAL A 78 8.55 3.71 3.26
N LEU A 79 9.49 3.56 2.32
CA LEU A 79 9.33 2.70 1.14
C LEU A 79 10.21 1.47 1.28
N VAL A 80 9.68 0.31 0.87
CA VAL A 80 10.47 -0.93 0.80
C VAL A 80 11.70 -0.74 -0.09
N ARG A 81 12.85 -1.22 0.36
CA ARG A 81 14.09 -1.20 -0.43
C ARG A 81 14.25 -2.47 -1.26
N SER A 82 14.86 -2.34 -2.43
CA SER A 82 15.31 -3.46 -3.24
C SER A 82 16.80 -3.68 -3.07
N PHE A 83 17.22 -4.95 -2.96
CA PHE A 83 18.62 -5.37 -3.00
C PHE A 83 19.04 -5.88 -4.38
N GLY A 84 18.13 -5.82 -5.36
CA GLY A 84 18.37 -6.18 -6.75
C GLY A 84 17.28 -7.07 -7.34
N ALA A 85 17.46 -7.40 -8.63
CA ALA A 85 16.56 -8.21 -9.41
C ALA A 85 17.31 -9.13 -10.35
N VAL A 86 16.74 -10.28 -10.64
CA VAL A 86 17.10 -11.17 -11.74
C VAL A 86 15.87 -11.28 -12.62
N LEU A 87 15.94 -10.73 -13.84
CA LEU A 87 14.77 -10.60 -14.72
C LEU A 87 14.69 -11.74 -15.75
N GLU A 88 15.78 -12.46 -15.96
CA GLU A 88 15.90 -13.54 -16.93
C GLU A 88 16.22 -14.89 -16.26
N GLY A 89 16.11 -15.98 -17.03
CA GLY A 89 16.39 -17.33 -16.55
C GLY A 89 15.15 -18.08 -16.05
N SER A 90 15.37 -19.19 -15.36
CA SER A 90 14.30 -20.10 -14.92
C SER A 90 13.48 -19.59 -13.73
N ARG A 91 14.02 -18.64 -12.96
CA ARG A 91 13.38 -18.11 -11.73
C ARG A 91 13.56 -16.58 -11.63
N PRO A 92 12.88 -15.81 -12.50
CA PRO A 92 12.93 -14.34 -12.44
C PRO A 92 12.35 -13.86 -11.10
N HIS A 93 13.08 -12.94 -10.41
CA HIS A 93 12.70 -12.50 -9.07
C HIS A 93 13.27 -11.13 -8.68
N LEU A 94 12.64 -10.50 -7.70
CA LEU A 94 13.14 -9.35 -6.94
C LEU A 94 13.63 -9.82 -5.57
N VAL A 95 14.65 -9.16 -5.05
CA VAL A 95 15.11 -9.30 -3.67
C VAL A 95 14.81 -7.99 -2.96
N LEU A 96 13.95 -8.08 -1.97
CA LEU A 96 13.43 -6.92 -1.24
C LEU A 96 13.85 -7.00 0.23
N GLU A 97 13.90 -5.85 0.88
CA GLU A 97 14.05 -5.74 2.33
C GLU A 97 12.91 -6.48 3.04
N HIS A 98 13.27 -7.29 4.03
CA HIS A 98 12.31 -7.81 4.97
C HIS A 98 12.04 -6.76 6.06
N THR A 99 10.79 -6.43 6.26
CA THR A 99 10.33 -5.56 7.35
C THR A 99 9.48 -6.36 8.31
N GLU A 100 9.86 -6.36 9.57
CA GLU A 100 9.09 -7.02 10.62
C GLU A 100 7.79 -6.27 10.92
N GLY A 101 6.76 -7.04 11.22
CA GLY A 101 5.46 -6.51 11.63
C GLY A 101 4.30 -7.04 10.80
N PRO A 102 3.08 -6.92 11.32
CA PRO A 102 1.86 -7.25 10.58
C PRO A 102 1.54 -6.16 9.57
N THR A 103 0.80 -6.52 8.52
CA THR A 103 0.17 -5.50 7.65
C THR A 103 -0.92 -4.76 8.42
N LEU A 104 -1.17 -3.49 8.06
CA LEU A 104 -2.30 -2.72 8.59
C LEU A 104 -3.61 -3.50 8.41
N LYS A 105 -3.81 -4.15 7.25
CA LYS A 105 -4.96 -5.03 7.01
C LYS A 105 -5.08 -6.16 8.04
N SER A 106 -3.97 -6.79 8.40
CA SER A 106 -3.96 -7.87 9.40
C SER A 106 -4.34 -7.36 10.79
N LEU A 107 -3.85 -6.17 11.17
CA LEU A 107 -4.22 -5.52 12.42
C LEU A 107 -5.71 -5.18 12.47
N LEU A 108 -6.23 -4.53 11.43
CA LEU A 108 -7.64 -4.17 11.34
C LEU A 108 -8.56 -5.39 11.42
N ARG A 109 -8.17 -6.49 10.74
CA ARG A 109 -8.92 -7.74 10.83
C ARG A 109 -8.91 -8.36 12.23
N LYS A 110 -7.79 -8.25 12.96
CA LYS A 110 -7.60 -8.89 14.27
C LYS A 110 -8.15 -8.06 15.41
N TYR A 111 -8.00 -6.74 15.36
CA TYR A 111 -8.26 -5.85 16.48
C TYR A 111 -9.36 -4.81 16.20
N GLY A 112 -9.85 -4.70 14.97
CA GLY A 112 -10.79 -3.65 14.57
C GLY A 112 -10.12 -2.28 14.40
N PRO A 113 -10.86 -1.18 14.65
CA PRO A 113 -10.33 0.18 14.53
C PRO A 113 -9.09 0.41 15.37
N LEU A 114 -8.18 1.24 14.89
CA LEU A 114 -6.96 1.59 15.61
C LEU A 114 -7.11 2.93 16.35
N PRO A 115 -6.41 3.13 17.47
CA PRO A 115 -6.40 4.40 18.18
C PRO A 115 -5.65 5.47 17.38
N LEU A 116 -6.06 6.73 17.57
CA LEU A 116 -5.48 7.89 16.87
C LEU A 116 -3.95 8.01 17.05
N GLU A 117 -3.42 7.61 18.20
CA GLU A 117 -1.99 7.59 18.50
C GLU A 117 -1.19 6.71 17.54
N GLN A 118 -1.82 5.70 16.93
CA GLN A 118 -1.22 4.85 15.90
C GLN A 118 -1.52 5.37 14.49
N ILE A 119 -2.74 5.87 14.25
CA ILE A 119 -3.18 6.34 12.93
C ILE A 119 -2.46 7.62 12.51
N LEU A 120 -2.28 8.58 13.41
CA LEU A 120 -1.68 9.87 13.07
C LEU A 120 -0.21 9.77 12.63
N PRO A 121 0.69 9.05 13.35
CA PRO A 121 2.05 8.81 12.87
C PRO A 121 2.07 8.02 11.55
N LEU A 122 1.20 7.02 11.40
CA LEU A 122 1.05 6.28 10.15
C LEU A 122 0.72 7.21 9.00
N ALA A 123 -0.30 8.07 9.16
CA ALA A 123 -0.71 9.03 8.13
C ALA A 123 0.43 9.95 7.71
N LEU A 124 1.17 10.54 8.67
CA LEU A 124 2.30 11.43 8.36
C LEU A 124 3.42 10.71 7.61
N ASN A 125 3.75 9.48 8.01
CA ASN A 125 4.78 8.69 7.32
C ASN A 125 4.37 8.36 5.88
N LEU A 126 3.11 7.93 5.66
CA LEU A 126 2.62 7.66 4.31
C LEU A 126 2.52 8.94 3.47
N CYS A 127 2.09 10.08 4.04
CA CYS A 127 2.15 11.38 3.34
C CYS A 127 3.57 11.71 2.89
N SER A 128 4.57 11.50 3.75
CA SER A 128 5.98 11.71 3.41
C SER A 128 6.43 10.83 2.24
N ALA A 129 6.10 9.54 2.26
CA ALA A 129 6.44 8.62 1.18
C ALA A 129 5.76 9.00 -0.15
N LEU A 130 4.46 9.31 -0.12
CA LEU A 130 3.70 9.69 -1.33
C LEU A 130 4.16 11.04 -1.88
N HIS A 131 4.45 12.01 -1.02
CA HIS A 131 5.05 13.28 -1.43
C HIS A 131 6.40 13.04 -2.14
N TYR A 132 7.28 12.26 -1.52
CA TYR A 132 8.57 11.91 -2.12
C TYR A 132 8.39 11.22 -3.48
N MET A 133 7.52 10.21 -3.59
CA MET A 133 7.24 9.55 -4.87
C MET A 133 6.77 10.54 -5.93
N GLY A 134 5.87 11.45 -5.56
CA GLY A 134 5.40 12.53 -6.45
C GLY A 134 6.55 13.44 -6.96
N THR A 135 7.51 13.80 -6.09
CA THR A 135 8.70 14.58 -6.50
C THR A 135 9.62 13.81 -7.45
N GLN A 136 9.61 12.48 -7.38
CA GLN A 136 10.32 11.60 -8.31
C GLN A 136 9.52 11.33 -9.60
N GLY A 137 8.34 11.94 -9.75
CA GLY A 137 7.45 11.74 -10.88
C GLY A 137 6.86 10.33 -10.96
N ILE A 138 6.64 9.67 -9.82
CA ILE A 138 6.12 8.30 -9.70
C ILE A 138 4.82 8.31 -8.90
N VAL A 139 3.84 7.52 -9.34
CA VAL A 139 2.55 7.27 -8.68
C VAL A 139 2.47 5.80 -8.28
N HIS A 140 2.00 5.48 -7.08
CA HIS A 140 1.95 4.12 -6.53
C HIS A 140 0.80 3.28 -7.11
N LEU A 141 -0.39 3.86 -7.21
CA LEU A 141 -1.63 3.30 -7.77
C LEU A 141 -2.28 2.13 -7.00
N ASP A 142 -1.72 1.70 -5.87
CA ASP A 142 -2.28 0.61 -5.06
C ASP A 142 -2.06 0.83 -3.56
N VAL A 143 -2.23 2.08 -3.09
CA VAL A 143 -2.16 2.41 -1.65
C VAL A 143 -3.35 1.80 -0.94
N LYS A 144 -3.08 0.86 -0.01
CA LYS A 144 -4.11 0.13 0.74
C LYS A 144 -3.54 -0.49 2.02
N PRO A 145 -4.37 -0.88 3.00
CA PRO A 145 -3.91 -1.48 4.25
C PRO A 145 -3.09 -2.78 4.08
N GLY A 146 -3.31 -3.52 2.98
CA GLY A 146 -2.55 -4.73 2.68
C GLY A 146 -1.11 -4.47 2.25
N ASN A 147 -0.80 -3.25 1.80
CA ASN A 147 0.50 -2.85 1.31
C ASN A 147 1.26 -1.96 2.32
N VAL A 148 0.81 -1.91 3.57
CA VAL A 148 1.49 -1.18 4.66
C VAL A 148 1.88 -2.16 5.75
N ILE A 149 3.18 -2.33 6.00
CA ILE A 149 3.69 -3.04 7.18
C ILE A 149 3.74 -2.06 8.34
N MET A 150 3.15 -2.45 9.46
CA MET A 150 3.09 -1.63 10.68
C MET A 150 4.34 -1.86 11.53
N GLY A 151 5.38 -1.12 11.22
CA GLY A 151 6.67 -1.07 11.92
C GLY A 151 6.95 0.33 12.49
N ALA A 152 8.19 0.58 12.86
CA ALA A 152 8.67 1.88 13.33
C ALA A 152 9.94 2.29 12.55
N PRO A 153 9.79 2.97 11.43
CA PRO A 153 8.58 3.52 10.80
C PRO A 153 7.70 2.45 10.11
N PRO A 154 6.45 2.76 9.77
CA PRO A 154 5.65 1.92 8.87
C PRO A 154 6.27 1.92 7.47
N ILE A 155 6.16 0.80 6.75
CA ILE A 155 6.73 0.64 5.40
C ILE A 155 5.62 0.38 4.38
N LEU A 156 5.59 1.18 3.32
CA LEU A 156 4.76 0.97 2.15
C LEU A 156 5.48 0.01 1.21
N ILE A 157 4.83 -1.09 0.88
CA ILE A 157 5.37 -2.20 0.08
C ILE A 157 4.58 -2.36 -1.23
N ASP A 158 5.11 -3.20 -2.14
CA ASP A 158 4.48 -3.63 -3.40
C ASP A 158 4.27 -2.51 -4.43
N LEU A 159 5.33 -2.15 -5.12
CA LEU A 159 5.33 -1.15 -6.19
C LEU A 159 5.01 -1.74 -7.59
N SER A 160 4.39 -2.93 -7.64
CA SER A 160 4.10 -3.63 -8.91
C SER A 160 3.15 -2.88 -9.85
N LEU A 161 2.33 -1.98 -9.32
CA LEU A 161 1.45 -1.09 -10.09
C LEU A 161 2.01 0.32 -10.25
N ALA A 162 3.08 0.67 -9.56
CA ALA A 162 3.66 2.01 -9.64
C ALA A 162 4.10 2.36 -11.07
N ARG A 163 3.91 3.62 -11.45
CA ARG A 163 4.17 4.15 -12.81
C ARG A 163 4.81 5.53 -12.74
N PRO A 164 5.66 5.86 -13.74
CA PRO A 164 5.93 7.26 -14.06
C PRO A 164 4.63 8.03 -14.30
N LEU A 165 4.57 9.27 -13.82
CA LEU A 165 3.36 10.13 -13.91
C LEU A 165 2.78 10.21 -15.33
N LYS A 166 3.64 10.38 -16.34
CA LYS A 166 3.20 10.40 -17.75
C LYS A 166 2.46 9.12 -18.14
N GLN A 167 3.01 7.96 -17.77
CA GLN A 167 2.40 6.66 -18.08
C GLN A 167 1.12 6.42 -17.26
N ALA A 168 1.05 6.94 -16.03
CA ALA A 168 -0.17 6.86 -15.22
C ALA A 168 -1.31 7.63 -15.87
N ALA A 169 -1.04 8.82 -16.41
CA ALA A 169 -2.02 9.66 -17.12
C ALA A 169 -2.56 9.02 -18.42
N GLU A 170 -1.83 8.09 -19.01
CA GLU A 170 -2.21 7.39 -20.25
C GLU A 170 -2.99 6.09 -20.01
N ILE A 171 -3.24 5.73 -18.75
CA ILE A 171 -3.96 4.49 -18.41
C ILE A 171 -5.44 4.64 -18.81
N THR A 172 -5.91 3.72 -19.65
CA THR A 172 -7.30 3.66 -20.12
C THR A 172 -8.09 2.46 -19.58
N THR A 173 -7.46 1.62 -18.76
CA THR A 173 -8.08 0.43 -18.15
C THR A 173 -8.04 0.52 -16.63
N GLN A 174 -8.97 -0.12 -15.97
CA GLN A 174 -9.03 -0.17 -14.51
C GLN A 174 -7.71 -0.70 -13.92
N ILE A 175 -7.20 -0.02 -12.90
CA ILE A 175 -5.93 -0.37 -12.25
C ILE A 175 -6.00 -0.13 -10.75
N GLY A 176 -5.58 -1.10 -9.95
CA GLY A 176 -5.56 -1.03 -8.49
C GLY A 176 -6.34 -2.16 -7.83
N THR A 177 -6.63 -1.97 -6.55
CA THR A 177 -7.46 -2.87 -5.74
C THR A 177 -8.83 -2.22 -5.54
N GLU A 178 -9.88 -2.78 -6.13
CA GLU A 178 -11.22 -2.19 -6.26
C GLU A 178 -11.75 -1.38 -5.06
N PRO A 179 -11.67 -1.87 -3.79
CA PRO A 179 -12.20 -1.10 -2.65
C PRO A 179 -11.42 0.16 -2.28
N TYR A 180 -10.22 0.33 -2.84
CA TYR A 180 -9.31 1.46 -2.54
C TYR A 180 -9.00 2.30 -3.79
N MET A 181 -9.53 1.90 -4.96
CA MET A 181 -9.37 2.65 -6.21
C MET A 181 -10.10 3.97 -6.15
N ALA A 182 -9.44 5.02 -6.59
CA ALA A 182 -10.04 6.32 -6.83
C ALA A 182 -11.04 6.26 -8.01
N PRO A 183 -12.02 7.18 -8.09
CA PRO A 183 -12.97 7.22 -9.19
C PRO A 183 -12.30 7.20 -10.57
N GLU A 184 -11.22 7.94 -10.78
CA GLU A 184 -10.46 7.96 -12.03
C GLU A 184 -9.71 6.65 -12.33
N GLN A 185 -9.43 5.81 -11.32
CA GLN A 185 -8.90 4.45 -11.53
C GLN A 185 -10.01 3.45 -11.87
N CYS A 186 -11.23 3.67 -11.36
CA CYS A 186 -12.39 2.83 -11.64
C CYS A 186 -12.95 3.07 -13.04
N ASP A 187 -12.93 4.32 -13.50
CA ASP A 187 -13.50 4.77 -14.78
C ASP A 187 -12.52 5.73 -15.48
N PRO A 188 -11.38 5.20 -15.98
CA PRO A 188 -10.35 5.99 -16.63
C PRO A 188 -10.88 6.74 -17.86
N GLY A 189 -10.48 8.01 -17.99
CA GLY A 189 -10.90 8.89 -19.08
C GLY A 189 -12.22 9.63 -18.85
N ASN A 190 -13.10 9.16 -17.93
CA ASN A 190 -14.38 9.83 -17.65
C ASN A 190 -14.39 10.54 -16.29
N ARG A 191 -13.46 10.24 -15.39
CA ARG A 191 -13.42 10.74 -14.01
C ARG A 191 -12.16 11.51 -13.67
N GLY A 192 -11.48 12.05 -14.65
CA GLY A 192 -10.23 12.77 -14.50
C GLY A 192 -9.00 11.93 -14.87
N THR A 193 -7.83 12.54 -14.70
CA THR A 193 -6.55 11.94 -15.07
C THR A 193 -5.95 11.20 -13.86
N ILE A 194 -5.51 9.97 -14.07
CA ILE A 194 -4.84 9.19 -13.04
C ILE A 194 -3.47 9.81 -12.71
N GLY A 195 -3.26 10.13 -11.44
CA GLY A 195 -2.06 10.81 -10.96
C GLY A 195 -1.87 10.69 -9.44
N PRO A 196 -1.04 11.55 -8.81
CA PRO A 196 -0.78 11.51 -7.36
C PRO A 196 -2.03 11.63 -6.49
N ALA A 197 -3.09 12.27 -6.99
CA ALA A 197 -4.37 12.36 -6.28
C ALA A 197 -5.04 10.98 -6.08
N ALA A 198 -4.76 9.99 -6.94
CA ALA A 198 -5.23 8.63 -6.77
C ALA A 198 -4.58 7.94 -5.54
N ASP A 199 -3.29 8.21 -5.28
CA ASP A 199 -2.61 7.70 -4.09
C ASP A 199 -3.13 8.36 -2.80
N VAL A 200 -3.47 9.65 -2.86
CA VAL A 200 -4.11 10.37 -1.76
C VAL A 200 -5.49 9.79 -1.44
N TRP A 201 -6.28 9.43 -2.46
CA TRP A 201 -7.53 8.69 -2.25
C TRP A 201 -7.29 7.35 -1.56
N GLY A 202 -6.34 6.53 -2.06
CA GLY A 202 -6.01 5.24 -1.45
C GLY A 202 -5.56 5.37 0.00
N LEU A 203 -4.80 6.43 0.32
CA LEU A 203 -4.43 6.77 1.69
C LEU A 203 -5.66 7.15 2.51
N GLY A 204 -6.52 8.05 2.00
CA GLY A 204 -7.78 8.44 2.65
C GLY A 204 -8.67 7.24 2.97
N ALA A 205 -8.88 6.35 2.00
CA ALA A 205 -9.64 5.11 2.18
C ALA A 205 -9.02 4.17 3.24
N SER A 206 -7.68 4.10 3.28
CA SER A 206 -6.95 3.30 4.28
C SER A 206 -7.07 3.90 5.68
N LEU A 207 -6.98 5.22 5.82
CA LEU A 207 -7.15 5.92 7.09
C LEU A 207 -8.61 5.85 7.59
N TYR A 208 -9.58 5.97 6.67
CA TYR A 208 -10.99 5.77 7.00
C TYR A 208 -11.22 4.36 7.58
N GLU A 209 -10.68 3.31 6.92
CA GLU A 209 -10.80 1.95 7.42
C GLU A 209 -10.06 1.76 8.75
N ALA A 210 -8.91 2.42 8.94
CA ALA A 210 -8.18 2.39 10.21
C ALA A 210 -8.98 3.03 11.37
N LEU A 211 -9.72 4.10 11.09
CA LEU A 211 -10.56 4.81 12.08
C LEU A 211 -11.85 4.05 12.42
N THR A 212 -12.43 3.36 11.44
CA THR A 212 -13.80 2.80 11.56
C THR A 212 -13.84 1.27 11.63
N GLY A 213 -12.77 0.59 11.23
CA GLY A 213 -12.74 -0.86 10.99
C GLY A 213 -13.54 -1.30 9.75
N ARG A 214 -14.05 -0.35 8.96
CA ARG A 214 -14.88 -0.59 7.77
C ARG A 214 -14.40 0.25 6.59
N ARG A 215 -14.59 -0.26 5.38
CA ARG A 215 -14.28 0.49 4.15
C ARG A 215 -15.24 1.66 3.97
N PRO A 216 -14.80 2.79 3.38
CA PRO A 216 -15.66 3.95 3.15
C PRO A 216 -16.81 3.66 2.17
N PHE A 217 -16.60 2.73 1.23
CA PHE A 217 -17.55 2.37 0.20
C PHE A 217 -17.78 0.85 0.16
N PRO A 218 -18.58 0.28 1.10
CA PRO A 218 -18.87 -1.14 1.10
C PRO A 218 -19.77 -1.51 -0.08
N ARG A 219 -19.52 -2.70 -0.66
CA ARG A 219 -20.42 -3.28 -1.66
C ARG A 219 -21.70 -3.81 -0.98
N ASN A 220 -22.84 -3.44 -1.50
CA ASN A 220 -24.14 -3.87 -0.98
C ASN A 220 -24.77 -5.00 -1.84
N GLY A 221 -23.97 -5.95 -2.31
CA GLY A 221 -24.50 -7.17 -2.95
C GLY A 221 -25.19 -6.97 -4.31
N GLY A 222 -24.82 -5.98 -5.11
CA GLY A 222 -25.36 -5.74 -6.44
C GLY A 222 -24.75 -6.63 -7.53
N ASN A 223 -25.37 -6.64 -8.73
CA ASN A 223 -24.84 -7.31 -9.91
C ASN A 223 -23.45 -6.74 -10.26
N VAL A 224 -22.43 -7.62 -10.37
CA VAL A 224 -21.04 -7.24 -10.66
C VAL A 224 -20.88 -6.68 -12.09
N GLU A 225 -21.85 -6.92 -12.96
CA GLU A 225 -21.91 -6.38 -14.33
C GLU A 225 -22.35 -4.91 -14.33
N ASP A 226 -23.09 -4.45 -13.30
CA ASP A 226 -23.37 -3.03 -13.12
C ASP A 226 -22.11 -2.33 -12.60
N HIS A 227 -21.58 -1.42 -13.40
CA HIS A 227 -20.36 -0.68 -13.13
C HIS A 227 -20.43 0.14 -11.84
N VAL A 228 -21.58 0.77 -11.53
CA VAL A 228 -21.78 1.55 -10.30
C VAL A 228 -21.94 0.64 -9.09
N ALA A 229 -22.60 -0.51 -9.24
CA ALA A 229 -22.71 -1.51 -8.17
C ALA A 229 -21.34 -2.14 -7.85
N ARG A 230 -20.50 -2.33 -8.88
CA ARG A 230 -19.13 -2.82 -8.72
C ARG A 230 -18.23 -1.79 -8.05
N PHE A 231 -18.37 -0.51 -8.37
CA PHE A 231 -17.57 0.61 -7.87
C PHE A 231 -18.46 1.65 -7.16
N PRO A 232 -18.92 1.36 -5.93
CA PRO A 232 -19.83 2.27 -5.21
C PRO A 232 -19.24 3.66 -4.98
N GLN A 233 -17.92 3.81 -4.96
CA GLN A 233 -17.22 5.10 -4.87
C GLN A 233 -17.49 6.05 -6.04
N LEU A 234 -18.01 5.57 -7.17
CA LEU A 234 -18.39 6.42 -8.31
C LEU A 234 -19.67 7.23 -8.06
N GLY A 235 -20.59 6.70 -7.27
CA GLY A 235 -21.93 7.27 -7.08
C GLY A 235 -22.32 7.56 -5.63
N ARG A 236 -21.56 7.08 -4.63
CA ARG A 236 -21.92 7.21 -3.22
C ARG A 236 -20.92 8.08 -2.47
N GLU A 237 -21.41 8.74 -1.42
CA GLU A 237 -20.55 9.37 -0.43
C GLU A 237 -20.10 8.33 0.61
N PRO A 238 -18.93 8.53 1.26
CA PRO A 238 -18.52 7.69 2.37
C PRO A 238 -19.51 7.85 3.54
N ASP A 239 -19.71 6.77 4.31
CA ASP A 239 -20.47 6.88 5.55
C ASP A 239 -19.77 7.87 6.51
N PRO A 240 -20.51 8.54 7.42
CA PRO A 240 -19.94 9.45 8.40
C PRO A 240 -18.88 8.74 9.28
N LEU A 241 -17.81 9.44 9.62
CA LEU A 241 -16.85 8.98 10.61
C LEU A 241 -17.45 8.97 12.03
N PRO A 242 -16.91 8.17 12.96
CA PRO A 242 -17.35 8.15 14.37
C PRO A 242 -17.35 9.56 14.98
N ARG A 243 -18.36 9.88 15.82
CA ARG A 243 -18.54 11.22 16.40
C ARG A 243 -17.41 11.66 17.33
N ASP A 244 -16.66 10.72 17.87
CA ASP A 244 -15.47 10.93 18.72
C ASP A 244 -14.18 11.17 17.92
N THR A 245 -14.24 11.05 16.57
CA THR A 245 -13.12 11.44 15.72
C THR A 245 -12.95 12.97 15.75
N PRO A 246 -11.77 13.50 16.08
CA PRO A 246 -11.53 14.94 16.05
C PRO A 246 -11.89 15.54 14.68
N SER A 247 -12.60 16.66 14.66
CA SER A 247 -13.11 17.27 13.40
C SER A 247 -12.01 17.49 12.37
N ALA A 248 -10.85 18.00 12.82
CA ALA A 248 -9.69 18.20 11.94
C ALA A 248 -9.19 16.91 11.27
N VAL A 249 -9.29 15.76 11.94
CA VAL A 249 -8.93 14.46 11.34
C VAL A 249 -10.02 14.00 10.38
N ALA A 250 -11.28 14.13 10.79
CA ALA A 250 -12.43 13.73 9.99
C ALA A 250 -12.48 14.52 8.66
N GLU A 251 -12.38 15.84 8.72
CA GLU A 251 -12.33 16.72 7.55
C GLU A 251 -11.17 16.37 6.62
N THR A 252 -9.99 16.16 7.20
CA THR A 252 -8.79 15.82 6.44
C THR A 252 -8.94 14.49 5.70
N VAL A 253 -9.48 13.44 6.37
CA VAL A 253 -9.68 12.12 5.74
C VAL A 253 -10.78 12.19 4.67
N LEU A 254 -11.89 12.89 4.92
CA LEU A 254 -12.98 13.01 3.96
C LEU A 254 -12.55 13.80 2.72
N ARG A 255 -11.75 14.86 2.85
CA ARG A 255 -11.19 15.58 1.70
C ARG A 255 -10.32 14.72 0.79
N CYS A 256 -9.65 13.68 1.33
CA CYS A 256 -8.94 12.71 0.49
C CYS A 256 -9.89 11.88 -0.38
N LEU A 257 -11.16 11.78 0.00
CA LEU A 257 -12.20 10.99 -0.67
C LEU A 257 -13.13 11.85 -1.55
N GLU A 258 -12.71 13.08 -1.89
CA GLU A 258 -13.41 13.90 -2.90
C GLU A 258 -13.35 13.23 -4.26
N LYS A 259 -14.47 13.23 -4.99
CA LYS A 259 -14.59 12.51 -6.27
C LYS A 259 -13.75 13.12 -7.37
N ASP A 260 -13.69 14.45 -7.40
CA ASP A 260 -12.80 15.18 -8.30
C ASP A 260 -11.36 15.11 -7.77
N PRO A 261 -10.40 14.59 -8.55
CA PRO A 261 -8.99 14.54 -8.13
C PRO A 261 -8.41 15.91 -7.78
N SER A 262 -8.91 17.01 -8.41
CA SER A 262 -8.42 18.37 -8.19
C SER A 262 -8.84 18.97 -6.85
N GLU A 263 -9.90 18.47 -6.23
CA GLU A 263 -10.39 18.91 -4.92
C GLU A 263 -9.68 18.19 -3.75
N ARG A 264 -8.92 17.14 -4.04
CA ARG A 264 -8.15 16.41 -3.01
C ARG A 264 -6.91 17.21 -2.62
N PRO A 265 -6.52 17.18 -1.34
CA PRO A 265 -5.24 17.75 -0.93
C PRO A 265 -4.08 16.98 -1.58
N THR A 266 -2.97 17.66 -1.80
CA THR A 266 -1.70 16.98 -2.06
C THR A 266 -1.24 16.19 -0.80
N ALA A 267 -0.36 15.21 -0.97
CA ALA A 267 0.21 14.49 0.17
C ALA A 267 0.94 15.42 1.17
N ALA A 268 1.55 16.50 0.67
CA ALA A 268 2.19 17.53 1.52
C ALA A 268 1.15 18.31 2.34
N GLU A 269 0.09 18.81 1.71
CA GLU A 269 -0.99 19.54 2.40
C GLU A 269 -1.70 18.66 3.43
N LEU A 270 -1.95 17.39 3.08
CA LEU A 270 -2.49 16.40 3.99
C LEU A 270 -1.59 16.22 5.22
N GLY A 271 -0.29 16.05 5.03
CA GLY A 271 0.69 15.96 6.11
C GLY A 271 0.71 17.21 6.99
N MET A 272 0.71 18.41 6.38
CA MET A 272 0.69 19.68 7.11
C MET A 272 -0.58 19.85 7.95
N SER A 273 -1.75 19.46 7.43
CA SER A 273 -3.02 19.57 8.19
C SER A 273 -3.09 18.65 9.40
N LEU A 274 -2.39 17.51 9.37
CA LEU A 274 -2.34 16.55 10.48
C LEU A 274 -1.29 16.89 11.55
N GLN A 275 -0.23 17.64 11.23
CA GLN A 275 0.86 17.97 12.17
C GLN A 275 0.38 18.60 13.50
N PRO A 276 -0.53 19.58 13.53
CA PRO A 276 -1.00 20.18 14.78
C PRO A 276 -1.71 19.15 15.67
N VAL A 277 -2.46 18.22 15.06
CA VAL A 277 -3.18 17.18 15.79
C VAL A 277 -2.20 16.19 16.43
N VAL A 278 -1.16 15.79 15.70
CA VAL A 278 -0.07 14.94 16.21
C VAL A 278 0.66 15.61 17.35
N ALA A 279 1.00 16.90 17.22
CA ALA A 279 1.68 17.66 18.26
C ALA A 279 0.84 17.75 19.55
N SER A 280 -0.48 17.94 19.42
CA SER A 280 -1.41 17.98 20.55
C SER A 280 -1.55 16.61 21.24
N ALA A 281 -1.65 15.53 20.46
CA ALA A 281 -1.74 14.16 20.97
C ALA A 281 -0.48 13.77 21.76
N ARG A 282 0.71 14.08 21.24
CA ARG A 282 1.99 13.83 21.93
C ARG A 282 2.08 14.58 23.26
N ARG A 283 1.65 15.85 23.34
CA ARG A 283 1.64 16.62 24.60
C ARG A 283 0.74 15.99 25.65
N ARG A 284 -0.44 15.49 25.28
CA ARG A 284 -1.35 14.79 26.19
C ARG A 284 -0.75 13.49 26.73
N SER A 285 -0.07 12.72 25.89
CA SER A 285 0.62 11.48 26.29
C SER A 285 1.75 11.76 27.29
N VAL A 286 2.56 12.79 27.06
CA VAL A 286 3.65 13.18 27.98
C VAL A 286 3.12 13.70 29.33
N LEU A 287 2.03 14.45 29.33
CA LEU A 287 1.40 14.96 30.55
C LEU A 287 0.69 13.88 31.37
N GLY A 288 0.29 12.76 30.72
CA GLY A 288 -0.35 11.60 31.36
C GLY A 288 0.62 10.62 32.03
N ILE A 289 1.93 10.76 31.83
CA ILE A 289 2.93 9.91 32.49
C ILE A 289 3.06 10.37 33.96
N ARG A 290 2.30 9.72 34.88
CA ARG A 290 2.58 9.83 36.32
C ARG A 290 4.00 9.31 36.56
N LYS A 291 4.89 10.19 37.10
CA LYS A 291 6.21 9.77 37.59
C LYS A 291 5.99 8.56 38.51
N PRO A 292 6.70 7.43 38.31
CA PRO A 292 6.67 6.36 39.29
C PRO A 292 7.13 6.92 40.64
N LYS A 293 6.33 6.74 41.69
CA LYS A 293 6.80 7.02 43.05
C LYS A 293 7.88 5.97 43.34
N LEU A 294 9.13 6.41 43.29
CA LEU A 294 10.23 5.64 43.86
C LEU A 294 9.94 5.51 45.36
N ARG A 295 9.71 4.26 45.79
CA ARG A 295 9.73 3.89 47.23
C ARG A 295 11.13 3.41 47.57
#